data_5376d8d46377624070b4bf5005b407a3
#
_entry.id   5376d8d46377624070b4bf5005b407a3
#
_cell.length_a   1.000
_cell.length_b   1.000
_cell.length_c   1.000
_cell.angle_alpha   90.00
_cell.angle_beta   90.00
_cell.angle_gamma   90.00
#
_symmetry.space_group_name_H-M   'P 1'
#
loop_
_entity.id
_entity.type
_entity.pdbx_description
1 polymer ?
#
loop_
_entity_poly.entity_id
_entity_poly.type
_entity_poly.pdbx_seq_one_letter_code
_entity_poly.pdbx_strand_id
1 'polypeptide(L)'
;MILALYGAGAMGREFKYVADETGQWPEAVFIDDHASVESLLGCPVVSFQTFRKRYRPENTRFVITIGEPKFRREAFDRMVEAGYQGAHLIHPAAYISPDAEVGEGAVVGPGVFVGSLARVGKNFYAAKGAAVGHDAVIGDHTRVGVNAFVGGHAVIGENVFIGSGAMLKDRIRVGDFSVAAIGSAVFTDVEANVTVMGNPARITNQGAQGLLYAPSRAMAEAAQAAAEATETAEDLSPERIAERYWEVFSDCFEGLDFNPVSFRFHDDGWDSITQMSLVCRLEEAFGISFKGRETMKITSYRAGLELVRKKLKEAEGGK
;
A
#
# COMPACT_ATOMS: atom_id res chain seq x y z
N MET A 1 28.11 -7.51 -10.63
CA MET A 1 26.67 -7.49 -10.99
C MET A 1 26.00 -6.44 -10.14
N ILE A 2 25.21 -5.55 -10.72
CA ILE A 2 24.54 -4.43 -10.05
C ILE A 2 23.07 -4.79 -9.81
N LEU A 3 22.52 -4.52 -8.63
CA LEU A 3 21.10 -4.67 -8.36
C LEU A 3 20.40 -3.31 -8.54
N ALA A 4 19.45 -3.25 -9.45
CA ALA A 4 18.57 -2.10 -9.62
C ALA A 4 17.28 -2.31 -8.81
N LEU A 5 17.00 -1.40 -7.89
CA LEU A 5 15.82 -1.37 -7.03
C LEU A 5 14.85 -0.33 -7.61
N TYR A 6 13.78 -0.76 -8.28
CA TYR A 6 12.84 0.16 -8.92
C TYR A 6 11.79 0.65 -7.90
N GLY A 7 11.99 1.86 -7.40
CA GLY A 7 11.28 2.55 -6.35
C GLY A 7 12.17 2.88 -5.15
N ALA A 8 12.34 4.17 -4.83
CA ALA A 8 13.19 4.65 -3.74
C ALA A 8 12.42 4.93 -2.42
N GLY A 9 11.22 4.36 -2.28
CA GLY A 9 10.36 4.52 -1.10
C GLY A 9 10.73 3.61 0.08
N ALA A 10 9.79 3.42 1.00
CA ALA A 10 9.97 2.58 2.19
C ALA A 10 10.33 1.13 1.83
N MET A 11 9.61 0.52 0.87
CA MET A 11 9.92 -0.83 0.41
C MET A 11 11.28 -0.92 -0.27
N GLY A 12 11.71 0.13 -0.97
CA GLY A 12 13.07 0.20 -1.53
C GLY A 12 14.13 0.05 -0.46
N ARG A 13 13.97 0.71 0.68
CA ARG A 13 14.89 0.58 1.82
C ARG A 13 14.88 -0.85 2.40
N GLU A 14 13.71 -1.42 2.60
CA GLU A 14 13.58 -2.80 3.11
C GLU A 14 14.26 -3.82 2.18
N PHE A 15 14.02 -3.71 0.88
CA PHE A 15 14.61 -4.65 -0.09
C PHE A 15 16.12 -4.45 -0.24
N LYS A 16 16.62 -3.22 -0.04
CA LYS A 16 18.07 -2.98 0.02
C LYS A 16 18.70 -3.72 1.19
N TYR A 17 18.08 -3.71 2.37
CA TYR A 17 18.57 -4.49 3.51
C TYR A 17 18.52 -6.01 3.23
N VAL A 18 17.44 -6.50 2.62
CA VAL A 18 17.39 -7.90 2.18
C VAL A 18 18.52 -8.22 1.21
N ALA A 19 18.80 -7.33 0.25
CA ALA A 19 19.90 -7.51 -0.70
C ALA A 19 21.26 -7.59 0.00
N ASP A 20 21.49 -6.74 1.02
CA ASP A 20 22.72 -6.75 1.81
C ASP A 20 22.89 -8.06 2.57
N GLU A 21 21.82 -8.58 3.17
CA GLU A 21 21.86 -9.84 3.91
C GLU A 21 22.10 -11.07 3.01
N THR A 22 21.75 -11.00 1.71
CA THR A 22 22.10 -12.08 0.78
C THR A 22 23.59 -12.14 0.45
N GLY A 23 24.29 -11.02 0.58
CA GLY A 23 25.70 -10.89 0.20
C GLY A 23 25.99 -11.06 -1.29
N GLN A 24 24.98 -11.14 -2.16
CA GLN A 24 25.13 -11.40 -3.60
C GLN A 24 25.35 -10.14 -4.43
N TRP A 25 25.01 -8.96 -3.89
CA TRP A 25 24.92 -7.71 -4.61
C TRP A 25 25.92 -6.67 -4.10
N PRO A 26 27.16 -6.62 -4.65
CA PRO A 26 28.18 -5.69 -4.18
C PRO A 26 27.85 -4.22 -4.48
N GLU A 27 26.97 -3.99 -5.46
CA GLU A 27 26.53 -2.65 -5.86
C GLU A 27 25.02 -2.64 -6.07
N ALA A 28 24.39 -1.53 -5.67
CA ALA A 28 22.98 -1.29 -5.89
C ALA A 28 22.71 0.14 -6.36
N VAL A 29 21.62 0.34 -7.10
CA VAL A 29 21.11 1.63 -7.56
C VAL A 29 19.60 1.65 -7.40
N PHE A 30 19.06 2.76 -6.95
CA PHE A 30 17.61 2.99 -6.96
C PHE A 30 17.17 3.68 -8.24
N ILE A 31 16.04 3.26 -8.80
CA ILE A 31 15.38 3.90 -9.93
C ILE A 31 14.10 4.53 -9.42
N ASP A 32 13.97 5.85 -9.52
CA ASP A 32 12.76 6.55 -9.15
C ASP A 32 12.66 7.87 -9.91
N ASP A 33 11.61 8.01 -10.72
CA ASP A 33 11.40 9.21 -11.54
C ASP A 33 10.88 10.41 -10.72
N HIS A 34 10.45 10.17 -9.46
CA HIS A 34 9.83 11.17 -8.58
C HIS A 34 10.62 11.42 -7.29
N ALA A 35 11.75 10.76 -7.11
CA ALA A 35 12.55 10.95 -5.90
C ALA A 35 13.10 12.38 -5.79
N SER A 36 13.00 12.94 -4.59
CA SER A 36 13.61 14.24 -4.24
C SER A 36 15.05 14.14 -3.73
N VAL A 37 15.60 12.92 -3.66
CA VAL A 37 16.95 12.66 -3.14
C VAL A 37 17.82 12.03 -4.22
N GLU A 38 19.11 12.37 -4.22
CA GLU A 38 20.09 11.82 -5.15
C GLU A 38 20.79 10.55 -4.63
N SER A 39 20.61 10.24 -3.35
CA SER A 39 21.21 9.08 -2.69
C SER A 39 20.30 8.53 -1.59
N LEU A 40 20.23 7.21 -1.46
CA LEU A 40 19.48 6.50 -0.44
C LEU A 40 20.31 5.30 0.05
N LEU A 41 20.54 5.19 1.36
CA LEU A 41 21.36 4.12 1.97
C LEU A 41 22.74 3.96 1.29
N GLY A 42 23.37 5.08 0.93
CA GLY A 42 24.65 5.08 0.26
C GLY A 42 24.64 4.67 -1.23
N CYS A 43 23.47 4.38 -1.80
CA CYS A 43 23.29 4.03 -3.20
C CYS A 43 22.75 5.22 -3.99
N PRO A 44 23.15 5.40 -5.26
CA PRO A 44 22.60 6.43 -6.12
C PRO A 44 21.08 6.24 -6.32
N VAL A 45 20.34 7.36 -6.37
CA VAL A 45 18.94 7.39 -6.84
C VAL A 45 18.92 8.12 -8.17
N VAL A 46 18.41 7.48 -9.20
CA VAL A 46 18.42 8.04 -10.57
C VAL A 46 17.06 7.84 -11.25
N SER A 47 16.72 8.74 -12.18
CA SER A 47 15.56 8.52 -13.03
C SER A 47 15.77 7.32 -13.96
N PHE A 48 14.70 6.69 -14.42
CA PHE A 48 14.77 5.58 -15.37
C PHE A 48 15.54 5.95 -16.65
N GLN A 49 15.40 7.18 -17.14
CA GLN A 49 16.13 7.65 -18.30
C GLN A 49 17.65 7.71 -18.04
N THR A 50 18.06 8.20 -16.87
CA THR A 50 19.47 8.25 -16.46
C THR A 50 20.02 6.84 -16.24
N PHE A 51 19.21 5.97 -15.61
CA PHE A 51 19.57 4.58 -15.40
C PHE A 51 19.92 3.87 -16.70
N ARG A 52 19.07 3.93 -17.72
CA ARG A 52 19.31 3.30 -19.04
C ARG A 52 20.59 3.80 -19.75
N LYS A 53 21.01 5.04 -19.49
CA LYS A 53 22.24 5.58 -20.05
C LYS A 53 23.50 5.08 -19.34
N ARG A 54 23.42 4.82 -18.02
CA ARG A 54 24.58 4.51 -17.18
C ARG A 54 24.78 3.02 -16.92
N TYR A 55 23.72 2.26 -16.83
CA TYR A 55 23.74 0.85 -16.44
C TYR A 55 23.35 -0.04 -17.61
N ARG A 56 24.13 -1.07 -17.87
CA ARG A 56 23.95 -1.96 -19.01
C ARG A 56 23.20 -3.23 -18.60
N PRO A 57 22.26 -3.76 -19.43
CA PRO A 57 21.50 -4.97 -19.12
C PRO A 57 22.38 -6.20 -18.82
N GLU A 58 23.54 -6.31 -19.45
CA GLU A 58 24.44 -7.45 -19.27
C GLU A 58 25.01 -7.53 -17.84
N ASN A 59 25.20 -6.38 -17.19
CA ASN A 59 25.80 -6.27 -15.85
C ASN A 59 24.80 -5.93 -14.75
N THR A 60 23.52 -5.85 -15.06
CA THR A 60 22.49 -5.39 -14.14
C THR A 60 21.33 -6.36 -14.07
N ARG A 61 20.81 -6.57 -12.88
CA ARG A 61 19.54 -7.26 -12.62
C ARG A 61 18.63 -6.33 -11.82
N PHE A 62 17.33 -6.54 -11.90
CA PHE A 62 16.40 -5.66 -11.20
C PHE A 62 15.39 -6.39 -10.33
N VAL A 63 14.88 -5.69 -9.34
CA VAL A 63 13.67 -6.04 -8.59
C VAL A 63 12.77 -4.82 -8.46
N ILE A 64 11.47 -5.07 -8.39
CA ILE A 64 10.48 -4.00 -8.24
C ILE A 64 10.16 -3.82 -6.76
N THR A 65 10.39 -2.61 -6.25
CA THR A 65 10.20 -2.23 -4.85
C THR A 65 8.96 -1.35 -4.64
N ILE A 66 7.99 -1.48 -5.54
CA ILE A 66 6.69 -0.82 -5.49
C ILE A 66 5.67 -1.77 -4.86
N GLY A 67 4.86 -1.27 -3.93
CA GLY A 67 3.89 -2.09 -3.18
C GLY A 67 2.64 -2.46 -3.94
N GLU A 68 2.14 -1.56 -4.78
CA GLU A 68 0.89 -1.70 -5.51
C GLU A 68 1.04 -2.66 -6.70
N PRO A 69 0.26 -3.75 -6.81
CA PRO A 69 0.44 -4.76 -7.86
C PRO A 69 0.38 -4.19 -9.28
N LYS A 70 -0.54 -3.29 -9.56
CA LYS A 70 -0.66 -2.62 -10.86
C LYS A 70 0.63 -1.90 -11.26
N PHE A 71 1.15 -1.05 -10.40
CA PHE A 71 2.38 -0.29 -10.66
C PHE A 71 3.62 -1.18 -10.64
N ARG A 72 3.61 -2.27 -9.87
CA ARG A 72 4.66 -3.29 -9.93
C ARG A 72 4.74 -3.92 -11.32
N ARG A 73 3.60 -4.28 -11.91
CA ARG A 73 3.52 -4.82 -13.26
C ARG A 73 4.08 -3.83 -14.28
N GLU A 74 3.57 -2.60 -14.29
CA GLU A 74 4.01 -1.56 -15.22
C GLU A 74 5.52 -1.31 -15.16
N ALA A 75 6.08 -1.25 -13.93
CA ALA A 75 7.52 -1.10 -13.73
C ALA A 75 8.32 -2.32 -14.19
N PHE A 76 7.82 -3.54 -13.96
CA PHE A 76 8.46 -4.77 -14.40
C PHE A 76 8.50 -4.85 -15.92
N ASP A 77 7.37 -4.64 -16.59
CA ASP A 77 7.24 -4.65 -18.03
C ASP A 77 8.19 -3.60 -18.67
N ARG A 78 8.24 -2.41 -18.11
CA ARG A 78 9.14 -1.33 -18.54
C ARG A 78 10.62 -1.71 -18.47
N MET A 79 11.02 -2.46 -17.44
CA MET A 79 12.40 -2.97 -17.31
C MET A 79 12.70 -4.07 -18.32
N VAL A 80 11.76 -5.01 -18.50
CA VAL A 80 11.91 -6.11 -19.48
C VAL A 80 11.97 -5.57 -20.91
N GLU A 81 11.09 -4.64 -21.28
CA GLU A 81 11.11 -3.97 -22.59
C GLU A 81 12.43 -3.22 -22.84
N ALA A 82 13.06 -2.72 -21.78
CA ALA A 82 14.37 -2.10 -21.86
C ALA A 82 15.55 -3.12 -21.93
N GLY A 83 15.26 -4.42 -21.91
CA GLY A 83 16.23 -5.51 -22.07
C GLY A 83 16.85 -6.00 -20.75
N TYR A 84 16.39 -5.53 -19.59
CA TYR A 84 16.90 -5.99 -18.29
C TYR A 84 16.20 -7.27 -17.84
N GLN A 85 16.91 -8.08 -17.05
CA GLN A 85 16.40 -9.31 -16.46
C GLN A 85 16.13 -9.11 -14.96
N GLY A 86 15.05 -9.71 -14.46
CA GLY A 86 14.70 -9.71 -13.05
C GLY A 86 15.67 -10.53 -12.20
N ALA A 87 15.95 -10.07 -11.02
CA ALA A 87 16.70 -10.80 -9.99
C ALA A 87 15.74 -11.57 -9.08
N HIS A 88 16.20 -12.71 -8.57
CA HIS A 88 15.62 -13.30 -7.38
C HIS A 88 16.27 -12.65 -6.17
N LEU A 89 15.48 -12.03 -5.31
CA LEU A 89 15.91 -11.48 -4.04
C LEU A 89 15.25 -12.28 -2.91
N ILE A 90 15.92 -13.34 -2.50
CA ILE A 90 15.41 -14.30 -1.51
C ILE A 90 16.20 -14.14 -0.23
N HIS A 91 15.50 -13.76 0.84
CA HIS A 91 16.12 -13.61 2.16
C HIS A 91 16.67 -14.95 2.68
N PRO A 92 17.89 -14.99 3.28
CA PRO A 92 18.48 -16.24 3.76
C PRO A 92 17.65 -17.01 4.79
N ALA A 93 16.78 -16.32 5.55
CA ALA A 93 15.86 -16.94 6.50
C ALA A 93 14.52 -17.39 5.88
N ALA A 94 14.34 -17.29 4.56
CA ALA A 94 13.18 -17.87 3.89
C ALA A 94 13.41 -19.36 3.62
N TYR A 95 12.35 -20.16 3.69
CA TYR A 95 12.36 -21.55 3.25
C TYR A 95 11.56 -21.70 1.95
N ILE A 96 12.23 -22.15 0.92
CA ILE A 96 11.61 -22.51 -0.35
C ILE A 96 11.87 -24.00 -0.56
N SER A 97 10.81 -24.79 -0.73
CA SER A 97 10.95 -26.23 -0.99
C SER A 97 11.77 -26.47 -2.25
N PRO A 98 12.65 -27.49 -2.28
CA PRO A 98 13.55 -27.72 -3.41
C PRO A 98 12.84 -27.99 -4.75
N ASP A 99 11.59 -28.43 -4.69
CA ASP A 99 10.71 -28.74 -5.82
C ASP A 99 9.69 -27.64 -6.11
N ALA A 100 9.77 -26.50 -5.42
CA ALA A 100 8.96 -25.33 -5.73
C ALA A 100 9.58 -24.52 -6.88
N GLU A 101 8.73 -23.94 -7.70
CA GLU A 101 9.13 -23.09 -8.83
C GLU A 101 8.90 -21.61 -8.48
N VAL A 102 9.92 -20.78 -8.66
CA VAL A 102 9.87 -19.34 -8.39
C VAL A 102 10.20 -18.56 -9.65
N GLY A 103 9.25 -17.74 -10.09
CA GLY A 103 9.37 -16.93 -11.31
C GLY A 103 10.37 -15.78 -11.18
N GLU A 104 10.81 -15.27 -12.31
CA GLU A 104 11.77 -14.17 -12.45
C GLU A 104 11.34 -12.91 -11.71
N GLY A 105 12.29 -12.21 -11.09
CA GLY A 105 12.01 -10.95 -10.36
C GLY A 105 11.33 -11.12 -9.02
N ALA A 106 11.26 -12.35 -8.49
CA ALA A 106 10.64 -12.61 -7.21
C ALA A 106 11.42 -12.00 -6.05
N VAL A 107 10.69 -11.42 -5.10
CA VAL A 107 11.22 -10.95 -3.81
C VAL A 107 10.56 -11.73 -2.68
N VAL A 108 11.37 -12.38 -1.87
CA VAL A 108 10.93 -13.25 -0.78
C VAL A 108 11.55 -12.78 0.52
N GLY A 109 10.73 -12.29 1.43
CA GLY A 109 11.15 -11.71 2.71
C GLY A 109 11.56 -12.75 3.77
N PRO A 110 12.03 -12.29 4.94
CA PRO A 110 12.46 -13.16 6.02
C PRO A 110 11.30 -14.01 6.56
N GLY A 111 11.60 -15.27 6.87
CA GLY A 111 10.63 -16.22 7.45
C GLY A 111 9.47 -16.60 6.52
N VAL A 112 9.56 -16.30 5.24
CA VAL A 112 8.59 -16.78 4.24
C VAL A 112 8.76 -18.28 4.05
N PHE A 113 7.65 -18.99 3.92
CA PHE A 113 7.60 -20.41 3.58
C PHE A 113 6.93 -20.59 2.21
N VAL A 114 7.59 -21.31 1.30
CA VAL A 114 7.01 -21.77 0.03
C VAL A 114 7.05 -23.29 0.01
N GLY A 115 5.86 -23.90 0.01
CA GLY A 115 5.67 -25.35 0.13
C GLY A 115 6.08 -26.14 -1.10
N SER A 116 6.14 -27.46 -0.92
CA SER A 116 6.46 -28.44 -1.97
C SER A 116 5.51 -28.29 -3.17
N LEU A 117 6.06 -28.39 -4.38
CA LEU A 117 5.35 -28.28 -5.65
C LEU A 117 4.57 -26.96 -5.84
N ALA A 118 4.78 -25.98 -4.97
CA ALA A 118 4.20 -24.65 -5.19
C ALA A 118 4.86 -23.94 -6.38
N ARG A 119 4.07 -23.19 -7.15
CA ARG A 119 4.53 -22.42 -8.30
C ARG A 119 4.12 -20.96 -8.13
N VAL A 120 5.09 -20.08 -8.12
CA VAL A 120 4.84 -18.64 -8.05
C VAL A 120 5.39 -17.96 -9.30
N GLY A 121 4.59 -17.06 -9.86
CA GLY A 121 4.86 -16.39 -11.12
C GLY A 121 5.94 -15.32 -11.04
N LYS A 122 6.13 -14.59 -12.14
CA LYS A 122 7.10 -13.50 -12.25
C LYS A 122 6.74 -12.33 -11.34
N ASN A 123 7.77 -11.58 -10.91
CA ASN A 123 7.60 -10.39 -10.08
C ASN A 123 6.74 -10.66 -8.82
N PHE A 124 6.77 -11.89 -8.34
CA PHE A 124 6.10 -12.28 -7.10
C PHE A 124 6.72 -11.57 -5.89
N TYR A 125 5.90 -11.16 -4.96
CA TYR A 125 6.39 -10.63 -3.69
C TYR A 125 5.71 -11.30 -2.51
N ALA A 126 6.50 -11.93 -1.65
CA ALA A 126 6.07 -12.43 -0.35
C ALA A 126 6.75 -11.64 0.76
N ALA A 127 5.94 -10.95 1.57
CA ALA A 127 6.42 -10.18 2.71
C ALA A 127 6.79 -11.08 3.89
N LYS A 128 7.45 -10.51 4.90
CA LYS A 128 7.88 -11.20 6.13
C LYS A 128 6.82 -12.16 6.67
N GLY A 129 7.23 -13.42 6.92
CA GLY A 129 6.39 -14.43 7.55
C GLY A 129 5.21 -14.94 6.72
N ALA A 130 5.09 -14.54 5.45
CA ALA A 130 4.05 -15.08 4.58
C ALA A 130 4.28 -16.57 4.31
N ALA A 131 3.19 -17.32 4.10
CA ALA A 131 3.28 -18.74 3.79
C ALA A 131 2.44 -19.10 2.56
N VAL A 132 3.03 -19.86 1.65
CA VAL A 132 2.40 -20.45 0.47
C VAL A 132 2.39 -21.97 0.67
N GLY A 133 1.20 -22.56 0.70
CA GLY A 133 1.00 -23.99 0.88
C GLY A 133 1.51 -24.82 -0.29
N HIS A 134 1.62 -26.13 -0.07
CA HIS A 134 2.04 -27.08 -1.09
C HIS A 134 1.09 -27.10 -2.29
N ASP A 135 1.58 -27.37 -3.48
CA ASP A 135 0.80 -27.43 -4.73
C ASP A 135 0.03 -26.14 -5.08
N ALA A 136 0.26 -25.02 -4.37
CA ALA A 136 -0.39 -23.77 -4.68
C ALA A 136 0.20 -23.15 -5.96
N VAL A 137 -0.66 -22.56 -6.78
CA VAL A 137 -0.28 -21.85 -8.00
C VAL A 137 -0.62 -20.38 -7.83
N ILE A 138 0.38 -19.52 -7.98
CA ILE A 138 0.21 -18.06 -7.84
C ILE A 138 0.68 -17.40 -9.14
N GLY A 139 -0.19 -16.59 -9.74
CA GLY A 139 0.08 -15.87 -10.98
C GLY A 139 1.09 -14.73 -10.84
N ASP A 140 1.46 -14.18 -11.99
CA ASP A 140 2.45 -13.11 -12.11
C ASP A 140 2.05 -11.85 -11.35
N HIS A 141 3.03 -11.07 -10.89
CA HIS A 141 2.88 -9.77 -10.22
C HIS A 141 2.07 -9.79 -8.91
N THR A 142 1.73 -10.97 -8.41
CA THR A 142 0.94 -11.13 -7.18
C THR A 142 1.78 -10.87 -5.94
N ARG A 143 1.14 -10.23 -4.95
CA ARG A 143 1.74 -9.88 -3.67
C ARG A 143 1.06 -10.61 -2.52
N VAL A 144 1.86 -11.23 -1.64
CA VAL A 144 1.42 -11.85 -0.39
C VAL A 144 1.94 -11.01 0.78
N GLY A 145 1.03 -10.45 1.56
CA GLY A 145 1.32 -9.54 2.68
C GLY A 145 1.96 -10.22 3.89
N VAL A 146 2.37 -9.40 4.85
CA VAL A 146 3.01 -9.86 6.09
C VAL A 146 2.11 -10.89 6.81
N ASN A 147 2.68 -12.04 7.19
CA ASN A 147 1.98 -13.13 7.88
C ASN A 147 0.69 -13.60 7.20
N ALA A 148 0.52 -13.37 5.91
CA ALA A 148 -0.59 -13.93 5.17
C ALA A 148 -0.34 -15.40 4.80
N PHE A 149 -1.41 -16.18 4.70
CA PHE A 149 -1.36 -17.60 4.37
C PHE A 149 -2.18 -17.90 3.12
N VAL A 150 -1.57 -18.58 2.18
CA VAL A 150 -2.23 -19.16 1.00
C VAL A 150 -2.27 -20.69 1.20
N GLY A 151 -3.46 -21.24 1.28
CA GLY A 151 -3.67 -22.67 1.51
C GLY A 151 -3.15 -23.56 0.39
N GLY A 152 -2.96 -24.84 0.70
CA GLY A 152 -2.49 -25.85 -0.26
C GLY A 152 -3.46 -26.00 -1.44
N HIS A 153 -2.93 -26.29 -2.64
CA HIS A 153 -3.68 -26.40 -3.90
C HIS A 153 -4.52 -25.16 -4.27
N ALA A 154 -4.34 -24.02 -3.61
CA ALA A 154 -5.01 -22.78 -4.01
C ALA A 154 -4.49 -22.30 -5.37
N VAL A 155 -5.39 -21.73 -6.17
CA VAL A 155 -5.05 -21.15 -7.46
C VAL A 155 -5.33 -19.65 -7.40
N ILE A 156 -4.28 -18.87 -7.36
CA ILE A 156 -4.33 -17.41 -7.27
C ILE A 156 -3.94 -16.83 -8.63
N GLY A 157 -4.74 -15.92 -9.14
CA GLY A 157 -4.52 -15.25 -10.42
C GLY A 157 -3.34 -14.28 -10.44
N GLU A 158 -3.22 -13.55 -11.53
CA GLU A 158 -2.22 -12.49 -11.68
C GLU A 158 -2.65 -11.17 -11.02
N ASN A 159 -1.68 -10.33 -10.65
CA ASN A 159 -1.93 -9.01 -10.04
C ASN A 159 -2.83 -9.05 -8.80
N VAL A 160 -2.86 -10.15 -8.07
CA VAL A 160 -3.66 -10.29 -6.85
C VAL A 160 -2.90 -9.68 -5.67
N PHE A 161 -3.62 -8.94 -4.83
CA PHE A 161 -3.11 -8.49 -3.56
C PHE A 161 -3.72 -9.30 -2.40
N ILE A 162 -2.88 -10.02 -1.68
CA ILE A 162 -3.26 -10.71 -0.45
C ILE A 162 -2.74 -9.87 0.72
N GLY A 163 -3.64 -9.26 1.46
CA GLY A 163 -3.35 -8.34 2.57
C GLY A 163 -2.66 -9.01 3.75
N SER A 164 -1.97 -8.22 4.56
CA SER A 164 -1.30 -8.73 5.76
C SER A 164 -2.27 -9.48 6.67
N GLY A 165 -1.85 -10.66 7.15
CA GLY A 165 -2.68 -11.51 8.00
C GLY A 165 -3.91 -12.13 7.33
N ALA A 166 -4.09 -11.98 6.02
CA ALA A 166 -5.18 -12.67 5.32
C ALA A 166 -4.93 -14.17 5.26
N MET A 167 -5.98 -14.96 5.48
CA MET A 167 -5.96 -16.41 5.53
C MET A 167 -6.84 -16.97 4.41
N LEU A 168 -6.24 -17.61 3.43
CA LEU A 168 -6.92 -18.20 2.30
C LEU A 168 -6.98 -19.73 2.49
N LYS A 169 -8.19 -20.26 2.46
CA LYS A 169 -8.42 -21.71 2.63
C LYS A 169 -7.76 -22.51 1.50
N ASP A 170 -7.46 -23.79 1.78
CA ASP A 170 -7.01 -24.75 0.77
C ASP A 170 -7.99 -24.89 -0.40
N ARG A 171 -7.46 -25.11 -1.60
CA ARG A 171 -8.20 -25.45 -2.81
C ARG A 171 -9.16 -24.38 -3.32
N ILE A 172 -9.01 -23.12 -2.88
CA ILE A 172 -9.82 -22.02 -3.42
C ILE A 172 -9.19 -21.42 -4.67
N ARG A 173 -10.02 -20.72 -5.43
CA ARG A 173 -9.59 -19.91 -6.57
C ARG A 173 -9.77 -18.44 -6.24
N VAL A 174 -8.78 -17.65 -6.57
CA VAL A 174 -8.87 -16.18 -6.49
C VAL A 174 -8.55 -15.63 -7.88
N GLY A 175 -9.50 -14.94 -8.45
CA GLY A 175 -9.39 -14.39 -9.81
C GLY A 175 -8.41 -13.23 -9.90
N ASP A 176 -8.00 -12.92 -11.11
CA ASP A 176 -7.03 -11.87 -11.43
C ASP A 176 -7.47 -10.50 -10.91
N PHE A 177 -6.51 -9.66 -10.57
CA PHE A 177 -6.72 -8.27 -10.13
C PHE A 177 -7.60 -8.13 -8.88
N SER A 178 -7.74 -9.18 -8.08
CA SER A 178 -8.53 -9.17 -6.85
C SER A 178 -7.69 -8.81 -5.63
N VAL A 179 -8.38 -8.36 -4.59
CA VAL A 179 -7.80 -7.97 -3.32
C VAL A 179 -8.44 -8.78 -2.19
N ALA A 180 -7.67 -9.57 -1.46
CA ALA A 180 -8.05 -10.05 -0.14
C ALA A 180 -7.53 -9.04 0.89
N ALA A 181 -8.42 -8.29 1.53
CA ALA A 181 -8.04 -7.22 2.44
C ALA A 181 -7.30 -7.74 3.68
N ILE A 182 -6.65 -6.83 4.42
CA ILE A 182 -5.94 -7.16 5.65
C ILE A 182 -6.80 -7.97 6.63
N GLY A 183 -6.26 -9.04 7.19
CA GLY A 183 -6.94 -9.89 8.18
C GLY A 183 -8.15 -10.67 7.66
N SER A 184 -8.38 -10.73 6.36
CA SER A 184 -9.52 -11.45 5.79
C SER A 184 -9.38 -12.96 5.91
N ALA A 185 -10.48 -13.65 6.24
CA ALA A 185 -10.57 -15.11 6.20
C ALA A 185 -11.41 -15.55 4.99
N VAL A 186 -10.74 -16.01 3.94
CA VAL A 186 -11.35 -16.36 2.66
C VAL A 186 -11.60 -17.86 2.59
N PHE A 187 -12.87 -18.26 2.62
CA PHE A 187 -13.30 -19.66 2.63
C PHE A 187 -13.88 -20.16 1.31
N THR A 188 -14.17 -19.26 0.38
CA THR A 188 -14.81 -19.55 -0.91
C THR A 188 -14.05 -18.89 -2.04
N ASP A 189 -14.26 -19.37 -3.25
CA ASP A 189 -13.69 -18.78 -4.44
C ASP A 189 -14.01 -17.29 -4.54
N VAL A 190 -13.07 -16.52 -5.08
CA VAL A 190 -13.15 -15.08 -5.26
C VAL A 190 -13.08 -14.78 -6.76
N GLU A 191 -14.05 -14.03 -7.25
CA GLU A 191 -14.09 -13.61 -8.65
C GLU A 191 -12.94 -12.63 -8.98
N ALA A 192 -12.66 -12.43 -10.25
CA ALA A 192 -11.68 -11.44 -10.69
C ALA A 192 -12.17 -10.01 -10.44
N ASN A 193 -11.23 -9.09 -10.22
CA ASN A 193 -11.47 -7.64 -10.04
C ASN A 193 -12.35 -7.27 -8.84
N VAL A 194 -12.36 -8.06 -7.77
CA VAL A 194 -13.12 -7.73 -6.57
C VAL A 194 -12.22 -7.56 -5.34
N THR A 195 -12.68 -6.78 -4.38
CA THR A 195 -12.12 -6.76 -3.03
C THR A 195 -13.00 -7.57 -2.09
N VAL A 196 -12.39 -8.51 -1.36
CA VAL A 196 -13.06 -9.25 -0.29
C VAL A 196 -12.46 -8.87 1.06
N MET A 197 -13.31 -8.73 2.08
CA MET A 197 -12.92 -8.32 3.43
C MET A 197 -13.74 -9.04 4.50
N GLY A 198 -13.15 -9.23 5.66
CA GLY A 198 -13.80 -9.72 6.87
C GLY A 198 -13.56 -11.20 7.15
N ASN A 199 -14.22 -11.69 8.21
CA ASN A 199 -14.21 -13.10 8.62
C ASN A 199 -15.64 -13.57 8.92
N PRO A 200 -16.26 -14.39 8.07
CA PRO A 200 -15.82 -14.82 6.75
C PRO A 200 -15.77 -13.64 5.76
N ALA A 201 -14.83 -13.68 4.81
CA ALA A 201 -14.67 -12.62 3.83
C ALA A 201 -15.88 -12.51 2.89
N ARG A 202 -16.26 -11.28 2.55
CA ARG A 202 -17.34 -10.93 1.63
C ARG A 202 -16.86 -9.89 0.63
N ILE A 203 -17.47 -9.86 -0.54
CA ILE A 203 -17.18 -8.84 -1.55
C ILE A 203 -17.62 -7.48 -0.98
N THR A 204 -16.68 -6.54 -0.91
CA THR A 204 -16.91 -5.16 -0.44
C THR A 204 -16.74 -4.13 -1.56
N ASN A 205 -16.04 -4.49 -2.64
CA ASN A 205 -15.87 -3.61 -3.79
C ASN A 205 -15.77 -4.44 -5.08
N GLN A 206 -16.25 -3.87 -6.20
CA GLN A 206 -16.11 -4.42 -7.55
C GLN A 206 -15.23 -3.49 -8.38
N GLY A 207 -14.44 -4.06 -9.30
CA GLY A 207 -13.50 -3.27 -10.12
C GLY A 207 -12.21 -2.91 -9.37
N ALA A 208 -11.72 -3.77 -8.49
CA ALA A 208 -10.52 -3.57 -7.69
C ALA A 208 -9.24 -3.33 -8.52
N GLN A 209 -9.14 -3.92 -9.70
CA GLN A 209 -7.98 -3.81 -10.61
C GLN A 209 -6.63 -4.11 -9.94
N GLY A 210 -6.62 -4.97 -8.92
CA GLY A 210 -5.43 -5.29 -8.12
C GLY A 210 -4.92 -4.13 -7.25
N LEU A 211 -5.73 -3.09 -7.03
CA LEU A 211 -5.34 -1.94 -6.24
C LEU A 211 -5.51 -2.22 -4.75
N LEU A 212 -4.46 -1.94 -3.97
CA LEU A 212 -4.46 -1.97 -2.50
C LEU A 212 -5.56 -1.10 -1.91
N TYR A 213 -5.73 0.05 -2.52
CA TYR A 213 -6.74 1.03 -2.24
C TYR A 213 -7.49 1.30 -3.54
N ALA A 214 -8.46 0.43 -3.89
CA ALA A 214 -9.45 0.86 -4.85
C ALA A 214 -10.17 2.06 -4.19
N PRO A 215 -10.01 3.28 -4.70
CA PRO A 215 -10.73 4.40 -4.13
C PRO A 215 -12.21 4.04 -4.20
N SER A 216 -12.92 4.04 -3.07
CA SER A 216 -14.37 4.08 -3.12
C SER A 216 -14.74 5.25 -4.04
N ARG A 217 -15.87 5.18 -4.73
CA ARG A 217 -16.32 6.29 -5.59
C ARG A 217 -16.22 7.64 -4.87
N ALA A 218 -16.53 7.66 -3.57
CA ALA A 218 -16.36 8.82 -2.69
C ALA A 218 -14.89 9.25 -2.51
N MET A 219 -13.93 8.32 -2.43
CA MET A 219 -12.50 8.68 -2.34
C MET A 219 -11.93 9.14 -3.68
N ALA A 220 -12.42 8.61 -4.82
CA ALA A 220 -12.04 9.09 -6.14
C ALA A 220 -12.60 10.50 -6.39
N GLU A 221 -13.83 10.75 -6.01
CA GLU A 221 -14.48 12.07 -6.06
C GLU A 221 -13.79 13.06 -5.11
N ALA A 222 -13.40 12.65 -3.89
CA ALA A 222 -12.65 13.46 -2.95
C ALA A 222 -11.21 13.73 -3.41
N ALA A 223 -10.53 12.77 -4.03
CA ALA A 223 -9.20 12.98 -4.62
C ALA A 223 -9.26 13.92 -5.83
N GLN A 224 -10.31 13.84 -6.63
CA GLN A 224 -10.54 14.75 -7.76
C GLN A 224 -10.92 16.15 -7.28
N ALA A 225 -11.75 16.27 -6.26
CA ALA A 225 -12.08 17.54 -5.60
C ALA A 225 -10.86 18.14 -4.88
N ALA A 226 -9.98 17.33 -4.28
CA ALA A 226 -8.73 17.79 -3.68
C ALA A 226 -7.71 18.26 -4.74
N ALA A 227 -7.66 17.60 -5.92
CA ALA A 227 -6.84 18.03 -7.04
C ALA A 227 -7.34 19.35 -7.65
N GLU A 228 -8.65 19.50 -7.77
CA GLU A 228 -9.29 20.76 -8.21
C GLU A 228 -9.16 21.88 -7.15
N ALA A 229 -9.11 21.54 -5.86
CA ALA A 229 -8.89 22.49 -4.76
C ALA A 229 -7.42 22.95 -4.64
N THR A 230 -6.44 22.18 -5.16
CA THR A 230 -5.03 22.61 -5.22
C THR A 230 -4.78 23.66 -6.30
N GLU A 231 -5.67 23.82 -7.26
CA GLU A 231 -5.61 24.94 -8.22
C GLU A 231 -6.14 26.28 -7.66
N THR A 232 -6.77 26.28 -6.47
CA THR A 232 -7.30 27.49 -5.83
C THR A 232 -6.83 27.61 -4.38
N ALA A 233 -5.52 27.55 -4.13
CA ALA A 233 -4.94 27.74 -2.80
C ALA A 233 -4.94 29.23 -2.35
N GLU A 234 -6.02 29.96 -2.52
CA GLU A 234 -6.11 31.40 -2.17
C GLU A 234 -7.46 31.87 -1.60
N ASP A 235 -8.24 31.07 -0.88
CA ASP A 235 -9.30 31.66 -0.05
C ASP A 235 -9.65 30.83 1.17
N LEU A 236 -8.87 30.98 2.25
CA LEU A 236 -9.17 30.46 3.58
C LEU A 236 -10.06 31.44 4.37
N SER A 237 -11.19 31.89 3.80
CA SER A 237 -12.13 32.68 4.56
C SER A 237 -12.69 31.86 5.76
N PRO A 238 -12.98 32.52 6.91
CA PRO A 238 -13.50 31.84 8.10
C PRO A 238 -14.78 31.04 7.83
N GLU A 239 -15.60 31.45 6.86
CA GLU A 239 -16.83 30.80 6.43
C GLU A 239 -16.52 29.48 5.71
N ARG A 240 -15.60 29.49 4.74
CA ARG A 240 -15.20 28.29 4.00
C ARG A 240 -14.51 27.24 4.87
N ILE A 241 -13.71 27.68 5.84
CA ILE A 241 -13.14 26.78 6.85
C ILE A 241 -14.25 26.08 7.64
N ALA A 242 -15.30 26.80 8.01
CA ALA A 242 -16.42 26.24 8.75
C ALA A 242 -17.27 25.28 7.93
N GLU A 243 -17.52 25.58 6.65
CA GLU A 243 -18.23 24.69 5.72
C GLU A 243 -17.45 23.39 5.50
N ARG A 244 -16.18 23.47 5.16
CA ARG A 244 -15.32 22.29 4.95
C ARG A 244 -15.15 21.45 6.24
N TYR A 245 -15.06 22.12 7.39
CA TYR A 245 -15.04 21.44 8.68
C TYR A 245 -16.36 20.71 8.94
N TRP A 246 -17.49 21.33 8.61
CA TRP A 246 -18.81 20.70 8.78
C TRP A 246 -18.96 19.47 7.89
N GLU A 247 -18.53 19.50 6.64
CA GLU A 247 -18.54 18.35 5.74
C GLU A 247 -17.79 17.17 6.34
N VAL A 248 -16.54 17.36 6.79
CA VAL A 248 -15.73 16.32 7.40
C VAL A 248 -16.37 15.80 8.71
N PHE A 249 -16.90 16.71 9.51
CA PHE A 249 -17.50 16.36 10.78
C PHE A 249 -18.80 15.56 10.60
N SER A 250 -19.69 16.01 9.73
CA SER A 250 -20.96 15.33 9.45
C SER A 250 -20.78 13.92 8.86
N ASP A 251 -19.81 13.76 7.96
CA ASP A 251 -19.47 12.46 7.37
C ASP A 251 -18.99 11.43 8.40
N CYS A 252 -18.30 11.87 9.46
CA CYS A 252 -17.86 10.98 10.52
C CYS A 252 -19.02 10.44 11.36
N PHE A 253 -20.16 11.10 11.34
CA PHE A 253 -21.35 10.79 12.13
C PHE A 253 -22.58 10.54 11.26
N GLU A 254 -22.38 10.15 9.99
CA GLU A 254 -23.46 9.85 9.05
C GLU A 254 -24.39 8.76 9.62
N GLY A 255 -25.68 8.99 9.54
CA GLY A 255 -26.71 8.09 10.07
C GLY A 255 -27.06 8.27 11.55
N LEU A 256 -26.41 9.20 12.25
CA LEU A 256 -26.78 9.61 13.62
C LEU A 256 -27.65 10.88 13.60
N ASP A 257 -28.70 10.89 14.40
CA ASP A 257 -29.49 12.10 14.65
C ASP A 257 -28.87 12.85 15.83
N PHE A 258 -28.07 13.89 15.53
CA PHE A 258 -27.40 14.68 16.58
C PHE A 258 -27.52 16.18 16.32
N ASN A 259 -27.48 16.95 17.41
CA ASN A 259 -27.41 18.40 17.34
C ASN A 259 -25.93 18.86 17.47
N PRO A 260 -25.31 19.44 16.44
CA PRO A 260 -23.89 19.79 16.45
C PRO A 260 -23.49 20.76 17.57
N VAL A 261 -24.43 21.54 18.10
CA VAL A 261 -24.18 22.50 19.20
C VAL A 261 -24.02 21.78 20.53
N SER A 262 -24.79 20.72 20.79
CA SER A 262 -24.78 19.96 22.03
C SER A 262 -23.99 18.65 21.98
N PHE A 263 -23.72 18.13 20.82
CA PHE A 263 -23.00 16.85 20.61
C PHE A 263 -21.57 16.91 21.14
N ARG A 264 -21.19 15.95 21.98
CA ARG A 264 -19.91 15.91 22.68
C ARG A 264 -19.22 14.56 22.51
N PHE A 265 -17.92 14.55 22.68
CA PHE A 265 -17.13 13.33 22.79
C PHE A 265 -17.65 12.49 23.97
N HIS A 266 -17.86 11.21 23.74
CA HIS A 266 -18.55 10.21 24.57
C HIS A 266 -20.08 10.20 24.48
N ASP A 267 -20.73 11.05 23.70
CA ASP A 267 -22.13 10.85 23.33
C ASP A 267 -22.24 9.62 22.39
N ASP A 268 -23.43 9.06 22.22
CA ASP A 268 -23.69 7.89 21.41
C ASP A 268 -23.19 8.11 19.98
N GLY A 269 -22.30 7.21 19.53
CA GLY A 269 -21.65 7.28 18.22
C GLY A 269 -20.37 8.11 18.16
N TRP A 270 -19.97 8.81 19.20
CA TRP A 270 -18.68 9.51 19.26
C TRP A 270 -17.74 8.86 20.29
N ASP A 271 -17.18 7.75 19.94
CA ASP A 271 -16.21 7.01 20.73
C ASP A 271 -14.75 7.31 20.31
N SER A 272 -13.80 6.61 20.91
CA SER A 272 -12.38 6.80 20.64
C SER A 272 -11.99 6.42 19.19
N ILE A 273 -12.70 5.50 18.54
CA ILE A 273 -12.42 5.08 17.16
C ILE A 273 -12.92 6.16 16.20
N THR A 274 -14.14 6.64 16.41
CA THR A 274 -14.73 7.74 15.64
C THR A 274 -13.93 9.03 15.82
N GLN A 275 -13.43 9.28 17.04
CA GLN A 275 -12.52 10.40 17.32
C GLN A 275 -11.24 10.34 16.48
N MET A 276 -10.59 9.18 16.40
CA MET A 276 -9.39 9.03 15.59
C MET A 276 -9.68 9.18 14.09
N SER A 277 -10.82 8.66 13.63
CA SER A 277 -11.25 8.83 12.24
C SER A 277 -11.47 10.32 11.91
N LEU A 278 -12.15 11.05 12.79
CA LEU A 278 -12.35 12.49 12.63
C LEU A 278 -11.03 13.26 12.56
N VAL A 279 -10.08 12.96 13.45
CA VAL A 279 -8.75 13.58 13.48
C VAL A 279 -8.02 13.36 12.16
N CYS A 280 -7.91 12.11 11.69
CA CYS A 280 -7.22 11.78 10.43
C CYS A 280 -7.85 12.50 9.25
N ARG A 281 -9.18 12.54 9.15
CA ARG A 281 -9.89 13.23 8.07
C ARG A 281 -9.70 14.75 8.11
N LEU A 282 -9.64 15.35 9.29
CA LEU A 282 -9.35 16.78 9.44
C LEU A 282 -7.91 17.12 9.05
N GLU A 283 -6.93 16.28 9.42
CA GLU A 283 -5.55 16.46 9.01
C GLU A 283 -5.42 16.41 7.48
N GLU A 284 -6.09 15.46 6.83
CA GLU A 284 -6.11 15.31 5.38
C GLU A 284 -6.84 16.49 4.70
N ALA A 285 -8.04 16.84 5.18
CA ALA A 285 -8.85 17.89 4.58
C ALA A 285 -8.21 19.27 4.63
N PHE A 286 -7.43 19.58 5.64
CA PHE A 286 -6.85 20.91 5.86
C PHE A 286 -5.33 20.97 5.68
N GLY A 287 -4.66 19.85 5.40
CA GLY A 287 -3.20 19.78 5.28
C GLY A 287 -2.46 20.15 6.58
N ILE A 288 -3.06 19.91 7.73
CA ILE A 288 -2.53 20.22 9.06
C ILE A 288 -2.16 18.94 9.81
N SER A 289 -1.45 19.06 10.94
CA SER A 289 -1.18 17.92 11.82
C SER A 289 -1.44 18.26 13.29
N PHE A 290 -2.10 17.36 14.00
CA PHE A 290 -2.37 17.48 15.42
C PHE A 290 -1.37 16.68 16.26
N LYS A 291 -0.81 17.29 17.31
CA LYS A 291 -0.02 16.56 18.30
C LYS A 291 -0.95 15.79 19.23
N GLY A 292 -0.50 14.64 19.75
CA GLY A 292 -1.34 13.72 20.52
C GLY A 292 -2.15 14.35 21.67
N ARG A 293 -1.66 15.44 22.31
CA ARG A 293 -2.43 16.21 23.30
C ARG A 293 -3.47 17.16 22.70
N GLU A 294 -3.37 17.47 21.43
CA GLU A 294 -4.30 18.36 20.73
C GLU A 294 -5.53 17.58 20.24
N THR A 295 -5.36 16.33 19.85
CA THR A 295 -6.45 15.46 19.42
C THR A 295 -7.49 15.28 20.54
N MET A 296 -7.05 15.25 21.80
CA MET A 296 -7.92 15.17 22.97
C MET A 296 -8.70 16.45 23.27
N LYS A 297 -8.40 17.57 22.59
CA LYS A 297 -9.14 18.83 22.75
C LYS A 297 -10.34 18.93 21.79
N ILE A 298 -10.44 18.03 20.81
CA ILE A 298 -11.58 17.96 19.91
C ILE A 298 -12.72 17.22 20.63
N THR A 299 -13.37 17.90 21.55
CA THR A 299 -14.43 17.34 22.39
C THR A 299 -15.84 17.80 22.00
N SER A 300 -15.94 18.62 20.96
CA SER A 300 -17.19 19.11 20.38
C SER A 300 -16.92 19.68 18.99
N TYR A 301 -17.97 19.86 18.19
CA TYR A 301 -17.89 20.53 16.89
C TYR A 301 -17.13 21.87 16.99
N ARG A 302 -17.53 22.73 17.94
CA ARG A 302 -16.92 24.04 18.13
C ARG A 302 -15.44 23.97 18.52
N ALA A 303 -15.10 23.11 19.46
CA ALA A 303 -13.71 22.96 19.93
C ALA A 303 -12.77 22.48 18.81
N GLY A 304 -13.24 21.57 17.97
CA GLY A 304 -12.48 21.09 16.83
C GLY A 304 -12.31 22.16 15.74
N LEU A 305 -13.36 22.89 15.40
CA LEU A 305 -13.28 24.00 14.43
C LEU A 305 -12.33 25.12 14.89
N GLU A 306 -12.37 25.49 16.16
CA GLU A 306 -11.43 26.49 16.72
C GLU A 306 -9.97 26.00 16.65
N LEU A 307 -9.74 24.70 16.90
CA LEU A 307 -8.41 24.11 16.81
C LEU A 307 -7.89 24.08 15.38
N VAL A 308 -8.71 23.72 14.39
CA VAL A 308 -8.35 23.77 12.95
C VAL A 308 -7.98 25.18 12.53
N ARG A 309 -8.81 26.18 12.87
CA ARG A 309 -8.53 27.59 12.58
C ARG A 309 -7.21 28.08 13.18
N LYS A 310 -6.90 27.63 14.40
CA LYS A 310 -5.63 27.94 15.06
C LYS A 310 -4.45 27.36 14.31
N LYS A 311 -4.54 26.09 13.90
CA LYS A 311 -3.47 25.37 13.14
C LYS A 311 -3.20 25.99 11.79
N LEU A 312 -4.23 26.40 11.06
CA LEU A 312 -4.07 27.09 9.79
C LEU A 312 -3.34 28.42 9.95
N LYS A 313 -3.68 29.23 10.97
CA LYS A 313 -2.96 30.49 11.28
C LYS A 313 -1.50 30.26 11.69
N GLU A 314 -1.19 29.17 12.42
CA GLU A 314 0.17 28.82 12.79
C GLU A 314 1.00 28.44 11.55
N ALA A 315 0.39 27.80 10.56
CA ALA A 315 1.03 27.44 9.30
C ALA A 315 1.30 28.66 8.38
N GLU A 316 0.45 29.66 8.40
CA GLU A 316 0.63 30.93 7.64
C GLU A 316 1.70 31.83 8.26
N GLY A 317 1.83 31.86 9.60
CA GLY A 317 2.79 32.72 10.32
C GLY A 317 4.22 32.15 10.39
N GLY A 318 4.46 30.96 9.87
CA GLY A 318 5.77 30.29 9.86
C GLY A 318 6.50 30.35 8.50
N LYS A 319 6.02 31.14 7.54
CA LYS A 319 6.66 31.39 6.24
C LYS A 319 7.48 32.67 6.24
#